data_36b557dc614863685e863f4d20210597
#
_entry.id   36b557dc614863685e863f4d20210597
#
_cell.length_a   1.000
_cell.length_b   1.000
_cell.length_c   1.000
_cell.angle_alpha   90.00
_cell.angle_beta   90.00
_cell.angle_gamma   90.00
#
_symmetry.space_group_name_H-M   'P 1'
#
loop_
_entity.id
_entity.type
_entity.pdbx_description
1 polymer ?
#
loop_
_entity_poly.entity_id
_entity_poly.type
_entity_poly.pdbx_seq_one_letter_code
_entity_poly.pdbx_strand_id
1 'polypeptide(L)'
;VTSANPQPDDAVPGDVIVNVFGRTDVGRVRDHNEDSFLVADLTADNASLQPEVRTHLLGSHGSLFMVADGLGGAAAGEVASELAILTVQAELRAQWRSAPERTAEVFARAIKSAAEAANAKIFAYA
;
A
#
# COMPACT_ATOMS: atom_id res chain seq x y z
N VAL A 1 -1.33 0.53 30.44
CA VAL A 1 -2.06 1.14 29.32
C VAL A 1 -1.77 0.35 28.06
N THR A 2 -2.80 -0.23 27.51
CA THR A 2 -2.67 -0.94 26.22
C THR A 2 -2.61 0.09 25.10
N SER A 3 -1.58 0.02 24.30
CA SER A 3 -1.50 0.83 23.10
C SER A 3 -2.64 0.43 22.14
N ALA A 4 -3.31 1.40 21.52
CA ALA A 4 -4.30 1.14 20.49
C ALA A 4 -3.68 0.42 19.28
N ASN A 5 -2.36 0.59 19.07
CA ASN A 5 -1.58 -0.03 18.01
C ASN A 5 -0.46 -0.86 18.63
N PRO A 6 -0.66 -2.19 18.77
CA PRO A 6 0.37 -3.07 19.31
C PRO A 6 1.68 -2.95 18.52
N GLN A 7 2.79 -2.98 19.24
CA GLN A 7 4.12 -2.92 18.66
C GLN A 7 4.74 -4.32 18.61
N PRO A 8 5.78 -4.55 17.79
CA PRO A 8 6.44 -5.86 17.72
C PRO A 8 6.88 -6.41 19.08
N ASP A 9 7.27 -5.54 20.02
CA ASP A 9 7.67 -5.95 21.37
C ASP A 9 6.49 -6.47 22.20
N ASP A 10 5.27 -6.18 21.79
CA ASP A 10 4.04 -6.64 22.45
C ASP A 10 3.58 -8.02 21.94
N ALA A 11 4.34 -8.63 21.03
CA ALA A 11 3.97 -9.90 20.41
C ALA A 11 3.89 -11.03 21.45
N VAL A 12 2.84 -11.85 21.30
CA VAL A 12 2.63 -13.06 22.08
C VAL A 12 2.65 -14.28 21.15
N PRO A 13 2.77 -15.51 21.68
CA PRO A 13 2.75 -16.70 20.83
C PRO A 13 1.52 -16.73 19.92
N GLY A 14 1.74 -17.00 18.63
CA GLY A 14 0.70 -16.99 17.60
C GLY A 14 0.60 -15.70 16.82
N ASP A 15 1.17 -14.62 17.30
CA ASP A 15 1.23 -13.36 16.53
C ASP A 15 2.19 -13.47 15.34
N VAL A 16 1.89 -12.72 14.30
CA VAL A 16 2.75 -12.63 13.11
C VAL A 16 3.43 -11.27 13.11
N ILE A 17 4.75 -11.30 13.04
CA ILE A 17 5.57 -10.09 12.89
C ILE A 17 5.93 -9.95 11.42
N VAL A 18 5.61 -8.80 10.84
CA VAL A 18 5.93 -8.47 9.46
C VAL A 18 7.19 -7.62 9.45
N ASN A 19 8.19 -8.09 8.71
CA ASN A 19 9.45 -7.39 8.51
C ASN A 19 9.58 -7.13 7.01
N VAL A 20 9.55 -5.87 6.60
CA VAL A 20 9.48 -5.52 5.19
C VAL A 20 10.41 -4.37 4.86
N PHE A 21 10.98 -4.43 3.66
CA PHE A 21 11.78 -3.36 3.09
C PHE A 21 11.31 -3.08 1.67
N GLY A 22 11.01 -1.81 1.39
CA GLY A 22 10.64 -1.35 0.06
C GLY A 22 11.67 -0.38 -0.47
N ARG A 23 11.98 -0.50 -1.74
CA ARG A 23 12.93 0.39 -2.43
C ARG A 23 12.59 0.47 -3.91
N THR A 24 12.83 1.64 -4.48
CA THR A 24 12.78 1.83 -5.93
C THR A 24 13.98 2.64 -6.38
N ASP A 25 14.40 2.44 -7.61
CA ASP A 25 15.62 3.05 -8.14
C ASP A 25 15.44 3.35 -9.63
N VAL A 26 15.95 4.47 -10.08
CA VAL A 26 15.87 4.87 -11.48
C VAL A 26 16.71 3.96 -12.39
N GLY A 27 17.70 3.29 -11.85
CA GLY A 27 18.64 2.49 -12.63
C GLY A 27 19.72 3.33 -13.27
N ARG A 28 20.43 2.74 -14.24
CA ARG A 28 21.61 3.35 -14.87
C ARG A 28 21.33 4.08 -16.17
N VAL A 29 20.21 3.81 -16.81
CA VAL A 29 19.94 4.25 -18.18
C VAL A 29 18.90 5.34 -18.25
N ARG A 30 17.92 5.32 -17.34
CA ARG A 30 16.82 6.27 -17.35
C ARG A 30 17.11 7.49 -16.51
N ASP A 31 16.55 8.64 -16.89
CA ASP A 31 16.67 9.88 -16.17
C ASP A 31 15.63 10.02 -15.06
N HIS A 32 14.51 9.30 -15.20
CA HIS A 32 13.38 9.36 -14.27
C HIS A 32 13.00 7.98 -13.78
N ASN A 33 12.63 7.90 -12.50
CA ASN A 33 12.04 6.69 -11.93
C ASN A 33 10.53 6.78 -12.05
N GLU A 34 9.96 5.87 -12.85
CA GLU A 34 8.51 5.81 -13.10
C GLU A 34 7.78 4.84 -12.17
N ASP A 35 8.50 4.15 -11.31
CA ASP A 35 7.95 3.18 -10.39
C ASP A 35 7.66 3.81 -9.04
N SER A 36 6.60 3.34 -8.40
CA SER A 36 6.25 3.70 -7.04
C SER A 36 5.91 2.46 -6.24
N PHE A 37 6.10 2.53 -4.94
CA PHE A 37 5.71 1.43 -4.07
C PHE A 37 5.00 1.93 -2.82
N LEU A 38 4.31 1.01 -2.14
CA LEU A 38 3.63 1.27 -0.89
C LEU A 38 3.85 0.11 0.07
N VAL A 39 4.18 0.43 1.30
CA VAL A 39 4.19 -0.51 2.42
C VAL A 39 3.23 0.05 3.46
N ALA A 40 2.16 -0.66 3.73
CA ALA A 40 1.11 -0.17 4.63
C ALA A 40 0.75 -1.19 5.70
N ASP A 41 0.70 -0.73 6.94
CA ASP A 41 0.04 -1.43 8.04
C ASP A 41 -1.40 -0.89 8.09
N LEU A 42 -2.35 -1.70 7.65
CA LEU A 42 -3.75 -1.26 7.54
C LEU A 42 -4.45 -1.20 8.89
N THR A 43 -3.95 -1.90 9.89
CA THR A 43 -4.50 -1.86 11.23
C THR A 43 -4.15 -0.55 11.94
N ALA A 44 -2.89 -0.16 11.88
CA ALA A 44 -2.41 1.10 12.46
C ALA A 44 -2.68 2.31 11.57
N ASP A 45 -3.11 2.08 10.32
CA ASP A 45 -3.30 3.12 9.31
C ASP A 45 -2.02 3.89 9.05
N ASN A 46 -0.93 3.16 8.88
CA ASN A 46 0.41 3.70 8.72
C ASN A 46 1.01 3.18 7.42
N ALA A 47 1.46 4.09 6.57
CA ALA A 47 1.97 3.76 5.25
C ALA A 47 3.27 4.50 4.95
N SER A 48 4.14 3.86 4.17
CA SER A 48 5.40 4.44 3.73
C SER A 48 5.59 4.25 2.23
N LEU A 49 6.02 5.33 1.57
CA LEU A 49 6.45 5.33 0.17
C LEU A 49 7.96 5.53 0.06
N GLN A 50 8.64 5.62 1.18
CA GLN A 50 10.08 5.84 1.23
C GLN A 50 10.84 4.56 1.53
N PRO A 51 12.08 4.40 1.00
CA PRO A 51 12.90 3.24 1.32
C PRO A 51 13.22 3.20 2.81
N GLU A 52 12.66 2.22 3.50
CA GLU A 52 12.93 1.99 4.92
C GLU A 52 12.64 0.56 5.30
N VAL A 53 13.32 0.09 6.33
CA VAL A 53 12.95 -1.18 6.96
C VAL A 53 11.80 -0.90 7.90
N ARG A 54 10.72 -1.66 7.75
CA ARG A 54 9.54 -1.53 8.60
C ARG A 54 9.22 -2.87 9.24
N THR A 55 9.01 -2.83 10.55
CA THR A 55 8.59 -4.01 11.32
C THR A 55 7.31 -3.68 12.06
N HIS A 56 6.30 -4.53 11.91
CA HIS A 56 5.04 -4.35 12.63
C HIS A 56 4.35 -5.68 12.90
N LEU A 57 3.45 -5.69 13.89
CA LEU A 57 2.56 -6.81 14.11
C LEU A 57 1.46 -6.82 13.05
N LEU A 58 1.21 -8.00 12.49
CA LEU A 58 0.08 -8.18 11.58
C LEU A 58 -1.21 -8.10 12.41
N GLY A 59 -1.96 -7.03 12.22
CA GLY A 59 -3.19 -6.79 12.94
C GLY A 59 -4.43 -7.28 12.22
N SER A 60 -5.60 -6.95 12.78
CA SER A 60 -6.90 -7.42 12.27
C SER A 60 -7.25 -6.91 10.87
N HIS A 61 -6.68 -5.79 10.46
CA HIS A 61 -6.92 -5.23 9.12
C HIS A 61 -5.86 -5.65 8.09
N GLY A 62 -4.80 -6.33 8.55
CA GLY A 62 -3.76 -6.82 7.65
C GLY A 62 -2.78 -5.76 7.19
N SER A 63 -2.04 -6.11 6.15
CA SER A 63 -1.03 -5.25 5.54
C SER A 63 -1.21 -5.24 4.02
N LEU A 64 -0.77 -4.16 3.40
CA LEU A 64 -0.79 -4.01 1.95
C LEU A 64 0.60 -3.66 1.45
N PHE A 65 1.07 -4.43 0.50
CA PHE A 65 2.31 -4.15 -0.23
C PHE A 65 1.96 -3.97 -1.69
N MET A 66 2.42 -2.88 -2.29
CA MET A 66 2.06 -2.55 -3.65
C MET A 66 3.25 -1.98 -4.41
N VAL A 67 3.40 -2.40 -5.65
CA VAL A 67 4.34 -1.81 -6.60
C VAL A 67 3.54 -1.36 -7.81
N ALA A 68 3.78 -0.16 -8.24
CA ALA A 68 3.18 0.39 -9.45
C ALA A 68 4.29 0.76 -10.43
N ASP A 69 4.28 0.13 -11.60
CA ASP A 69 5.22 0.37 -12.68
C ASP A 69 4.58 1.34 -13.68
N GLY A 70 5.15 2.53 -13.79
CA GLY A 70 4.63 3.54 -14.70
C GLY A 70 5.19 3.36 -16.10
N LEU A 71 4.33 3.54 -17.11
CA LEU A 71 4.71 3.54 -18.51
C LEU A 71 4.40 4.90 -19.13
N GLY A 72 5.13 5.24 -20.17
CA GLY A 72 4.87 6.47 -20.91
C GLY A 72 6.01 7.46 -20.91
N GLY A 73 7.09 7.15 -20.26
CA GLY A 73 8.29 7.97 -20.19
C GLY A 73 8.10 9.30 -19.50
N ALA A 74 9.17 9.88 -19.03
CA ALA A 74 9.20 11.18 -18.39
C ALA A 74 8.16 11.33 -17.25
N ALA A 75 7.53 12.48 -17.14
CA ALA A 75 6.61 12.79 -16.06
C ALA A 75 5.31 11.99 -16.09
N ALA A 76 4.89 11.51 -17.27
CA ALA A 76 3.61 10.80 -17.39
C ALA A 76 3.60 9.47 -16.63
N GLY A 77 4.70 8.69 -16.72
CA GLY A 77 4.84 7.44 -16.00
C GLY A 77 4.90 7.64 -14.49
N GLU A 78 5.62 8.65 -14.04
CA GLU A 78 5.71 9.00 -12.61
C GLU A 78 4.35 9.35 -12.03
N VAL A 79 3.58 10.16 -12.76
CA VAL A 79 2.24 10.57 -12.32
C VAL A 79 1.31 9.36 -12.28
N ALA A 80 1.35 8.49 -13.29
CA ALA A 80 0.50 7.31 -13.33
C ALA A 80 0.76 6.37 -12.16
N SER A 81 2.03 6.07 -11.87
CA SER A 81 2.38 5.19 -10.76
C SER A 81 2.01 5.80 -9.40
N GLU A 82 2.22 7.08 -9.23
CA GLU A 82 1.84 7.78 -8.00
C GLU A 82 0.32 7.82 -7.81
N LEU A 83 -0.44 8.13 -8.86
CA LEU A 83 -1.90 8.10 -8.81
C LEU A 83 -2.42 6.71 -8.45
N ALA A 84 -1.82 5.66 -9.01
CA ALA A 84 -2.20 4.29 -8.69
C ALA A 84 -2.05 4.02 -7.18
N ILE A 85 -0.89 4.33 -6.64
CA ILE A 85 -0.59 4.10 -5.21
C ILE A 85 -1.55 4.90 -4.31
N LEU A 86 -1.69 6.19 -4.56
CA LEU A 86 -2.50 7.07 -3.71
C LEU A 86 -3.98 6.73 -3.81
N THR A 87 -4.48 6.40 -4.99
CA THR A 87 -5.89 6.06 -5.18
C THR A 87 -6.24 4.73 -4.54
N VAL A 88 -5.41 3.70 -4.75
CA VAL A 88 -5.65 2.39 -4.13
C VAL A 88 -5.65 2.52 -2.61
N GLN A 89 -4.69 3.24 -2.06
CA GLN A 89 -4.62 3.45 -0.61
C GLN A 89 -5.87 4.14 -0.07
N ALA A 90 -6.30 5.23 -0.70
CA ALA A 90 -7.46 5.99 -0.25
C ALA A 90 -8.76 5.19 -0.36
N GLU A 91 -8.97 4.51 -1.49
CA GLU A 91 -10.18 3.70 -1.73
C GLU A 91 -10.24 2.47 -0.82
N LEU A 92 -9.12 1.79 -0.64
CA LEU A 92 -9.05 0.63 0.25
C LEU A 92 -9.31 1.07 1.69
N ARG A 93 -8.72 2.15 2.13
CA ARG A 93 -8.94 2.72 3.45
C ARG A 93 -10.42 3.01 3.69
N ALA A 94 -11.09 3.64 2.72
CA ALA A 94 -12.51 3.98 2.83
C ALA A 94 -13.41 2.75 2.94
N GLN A 95 -13.09 1.66 2.24
CA GLN A 95 -13.95 0.48 2.17
C GLN A 95 -13.59 -0.58 3.22
N TRP A 96 -12.31 -0.81 3.44
CA TRP A 96 -11.83 -1.93 4.25
C TRP A 96 -11.84 -1.63 5.74
N ARG A 97 -11.47 -0.41 6.12
CA ARG A 97 -11.33 -0.05 7.54
C ARG A 97 -12.63 -0.21 8.32
N SER A 98 -13.75 0.11 7.71
CA SER A 98 -15.07 0.06 8.32
C SER A 98 -15.91 -1.13 7.86
N ALA A 99 -15.32 -2.08 7.14
CA ALA A 99 -16.05 -3.25 6.67
C ALA A 99 -16.60 -4.06 7.85
N PRO A 100 -17.89 -4.45 7.82
CA PRO A 100 -18.50 -5.21 8.92
C PRO A 100 -17.89 -6.61 9.06
N GLU A 101 -17.41 -7.18 7.97
CA GLU A 101 -16.71 -8.46 7.96
C GLU A 101 -15.37 -8.29 7.27
N ARG A 102 -14.30 -8.80 7.89
CA ARG A 102 -12.95 -8.75 7.35
C ARG A 102 -12.47 -10.14 6.99
N THR A 103 -12.98 -10.62 5.87
CA THR A 103 -12.60 -11.91 5.30
C THR A 103 -11.68 -11.68 4.10
N ALA A 104 -11.00 -12.75 3.66
CA ALA A 104 -10.18 -12.69 2.45
C ALA A 104 -11.01 -12.29 1.22
N GLU A 105 -12.25 -12.75 1.13
CA GLU A 105 -13.15 -12.41 0.01
C GLU A 105 -13.54 -10.93 0.02
N VAL A 106 -13.85 -10.38 1.18
CA VAL A 106 -14.17 -8.96 1.32
C VAL A 106 -12.95 -8.11 0.97
N PHE A 107 -11.77 -8.52 1.42
CA PHE A 107 -10.52 -7.82 1.09
C PHE A 107 -10.26 -7.85 -0.42
N ALA A 108 -10.44 -9.00 -1.05
CA ALA A 108 -10.24 -9.14 -2.50
C ALA A 108 -11.17 -8.21 -3.30
N ARG A 109 -12.43 -8.11 -2.89
CA ARG A 109 -13.38 -7.18 -3.52
C ARG A 109 -12.99 -5.72 -3.31
N ALA A 110 -12.53 -5.38 -2.12
CA ALA A 110 -12.07 -4.01 -1.82
C ALA A 110 -10.85 -3.64 -2.66
N ILE A 111 -9.89 -4.54 -2.79
CA ILE A 111 -8.70 -4.35 -3.64
C ILE A 111 -9.10 -4.18 -5.11
N LYS A 112 -10.01 -5.02 -5.60
CA LYS A 112 -10.49 -4.92 -6.98
C LYS A 112 -11.15 -3.57 -7.24
N SER A 113 -12.04 -3.17 -6.36
CA SER A 113 -12.72 -1.87 -6.45
C SER A 113 -11.72 -0.71 -6.41
N ALA A 114 -10.72 -0.79 -5.54
CA ALA A 114 -9.67 0.22 -5.44
C ALA A 114 -8.82 0.30 -6.72
N ALA A 115 -8.50 -0.86 -7.31
CA ALA A 115 -7.74 -0.92 -8.56
C ALA A 115 -8.55 -0.33 -9.73
N GLU A 116 -9.84 -0.61 -9.78
CA GLU A 116 -10.73 -0.03 -10.80
C GLU A 116 -10.82 1.50 -10.67
N ALA A 117 -10.92 2.01 -9.45
CA ALA A 117 -10.92 3.44 -9.19
C ALA A 117 -9.60 4.10 -9.60
N ALA A 118 -8.48 3.44 -9.33
CA ALA A 118 -7.16 3.91 -9.74
C ALA A 118 -7.05 3.97 -11.27
N ASN A 119 -7.51 2.92 -11.95
CA ASN A 119 -7.51 2.87 -13.41
C ASN A 119 -8.33 4.01 -14.02
N ALA A 120 -9.51 4.29 -13.45
CA ALA A 120 -10.37 5.38 -13.91
C ALA A 120 -9.70 6.74 -13.73
N LYS A 121 -9.01 6.96 -12.62
CA LYS A 121 -8.31 8.22 -12.37
C LYS A 121 -7.13 8.42 -13.30
N ILE A 122 -6.35 7.37 -13.56
CA ILE A 122 -5.21 7.43 -14.47
C ILE A 122 -5.72 7.73 -15.89
N PHE A 123 -6.78 7.05 -16.30
CA PHE A 123 -7.37 7.27 -17.62
C PHE A 123 -7.88 8.72 -17.78
N ALA A 124 -8.54 9.25 -16.76
CA ALA A 124 -9.05 10.62 -16.80
C ALA A 124 -7.93 11.67 -16.83
N TYR A 125 -6.79 11.36 -16.22
CA TYR A 125 -5.62 12.24 -16.22
C TYR A 125 -4.93 12.28 -17.59
N ALA A 126 -4.91 11.16 -18.28
CA ALA A 126 -4.20 11.01 -19.56
C ALA A 126 -4.73 11.90 -20.70
#